data_5bf6179ec6e5664958275f426e7cc724
#
_entry.id   5bf6179ec6e5664958275f426e7cc724
#
_cell.length_a   1.000
_cell.length_b   1.000
_cell.length_c   1.000
_cell.angle_alpha   90.00
_cell.angle_beta   90.00
_cell.angle_gamma   90.00
#
_symmetry.space_group_name_H-M   'P 1'
#
loop_
_entity.id
_entity.type
_entity.pdbx_description
1 polymer ?
#
loop_
_entity_poly.entity_id
_entity_poly.type
_entity_poly.pdbx_seq_one_letter_code
_entity_poly.pdbx_strand_id
1 'polypeptide(L)'
;MRKILARPKEMILLTFILVCILGLFLSEKLYGETYEKVESYSCLIGLSLPEVENPSHGALMEELHSETKNRDINVIMKEAGGDFLQQCKDIKQLASYGVDVMVISPIDSESVREAIKELNMPVIILENPKFFDAGSVYMEYDSVWGGRALSHMILNEHSEGILLLRGSEYDPVSRQREAAFVDSLTKEQKESLTILEVGKNRDEAERAMKYFLISNHDIKAVAGLSAQTLYGAYLAAVKLRNFDMDFYGMDNEMSIKKISDGDFHWIVYSSMAKKILDVGEELYLGKEVEKRIEIGEL
;
A
#
# COMPACT_ATOMS: atom_id res chain seq x y z
N MET A 1 79.45 21.53 23.03
CA MET A 1 78.03 21.09 22.85
C MET A 1 77.13 22.15 23.48
N ARG A 2 76.53 23.05 22.67
CA ARG A 2 75.54 24.03 23.14
C ARG A 2 74.19 23.36 23.25
N LYS A 3 73.64 23.24 24.45
CA LYS A 3 72.23 22.84 24.68
C LYS A 3 71.32 23.99 24.19
N ILE A 4 70.61 23.76 23.11
CA ILE A 4 69.51 24.64 22.65
C ILE A 4 68.39 24.39 23.63
N LEU A 5 68.23 25.21 24.68
CA LEU A 5 67.01 25.26 25.48
C LEU A 5 66.01 26.09 24.69
N ALA A 6 64.97 25.44 24.19
CA ALA A 6 63.86 26.16 23.57
C ALA A 6 63.24 27.14 24.58
N ARG A 7 62.91 28.36 24.12
CA ARG A 7 62.34 29.40 24.96
C ARG A 7 60.98 28.94 25.46
N PRO A 8 60.65 29.21 26.75
CA PRO A 8 59.41 28.68 27.31
C PRO A 8 58.12 29.02 26.50
N LYS A 9 58.13 30.15 25.79
CA LYS A 9 57.04 30.53 24.88
C LYS A 9 56.91 29.62 23.62
N GLU A 10 58.04 29.14 23.10
CA GLU A 10 58.08 28.23 21.95
C GLU A 10 57.59 26.82 22.34
N MET A 11 57.91 26.38 23.57
CA MET A 11 57.41 25.10 24.11
C MET A 11 55.87 25.15 24.33
N ILE A 12 55.33 26.27 24.84
CA ILE A 12 53.88 26.45 25.04
C ILE A 12 53.14 26.42 23.70
N LEU A 13 53.72 27.09 22.69
CA LEU A 13 53.11 27.09 21.34
C LEU A 13 53.12 25.69 20.69
N LEU A 14 54.23 24.96 20.86
CA LEU A 14 54.34 23.57 20.33
C LEU A 14 53.38 22.62 21.03
N THR A 15 53.21 22.71 22.35
CA THR A 15 52.20 21.90 23.08
C THR A 15 50.79 22.27 22.68
N PHE A 16 50.48 23.53 22.47
CA PHE A 16 49.16 23.94 22.00
C PHE A 16 48.82 23.41 20.59
N ILE A 17 49.78 23.49 19.65
CA ILE A 17 49.65 22.92 18.31
C ILE A 17 49.44 21.39 18.38
N LEU A 18 50.20 20.71 19.22
CA LEU A 18 50.08 19.25 19.40
C LEU A 18 48.73 18.85 19.95
N VAL A 19 48.20 19.60 20.92
CA VAL A 19 46.85 19.37 21.48
C VAL A 19 45.78 19.65 20.44
N CYS A 20 45.91 20.68 19.61
CA CYS A 20 44.99 20.95 18.50
C CYS A 20 45.01 19.84 17.44
N ILE A 21 46.16 19.34 17.05
CA ILE A 21 46.32 18.23 16.11
C ILE A 21 45.74 16.95 16.69
N LEU A 22 46.00 16.67 17.97
CA LEU A 22 45.41 15.51 18.65
C LEU A 22 43.91 15.61 18.77
N GLY A 23 43.36 16.83 19.03
CA GLY A 23 41.96 17.13 19.06
C GLY A 23 41.30 16.93 17.70
N LEU A 24 41.92 17.36 16.59
CA LEU A 24 41.46 17.10 15.24
C LEU A 24 41.46 15.59 14.89
N PHE A 25 42.53 14.88 15.25
CA PHE A 25 42.62 13.43 15.06
C PHE A 25 41.55 12.64 15.88
N LEU A 26 41.31 13.07 17.12
CA LEU A 26 40.29 12.47 17.96
C LEU A 26 38.87 12.83 17.47
N SER A 27 38.66 14.04 16.95
CA SER A 27 37.38 14.42 16.35
C SER A 27 37.12 13.61 15.07
N GLU A 28 38.11 13.44 14.21
CA GLU A 28 37.99 12.60 13.01
C GLU A 28 37.65 11.15 13.36
N LYS A 29 38.25 10.61 14.42
CA LYS A 29 38.00 9.24 14.88
C LYS A 29 36.63 9.09 15.60
N LEU A 30 36.21 10.10 16.36
CA LEU A 30 34.89 10.12 17.05
C LEU A 30 33.74 10.49 16.13
N TYR A 31 33.94 11.36 15.13
CA TYR A 31 32.93 11.71 14.16
C TYR A 31 32.97 10.82 12.91
N GLY A 32 34.08 10.19 12.58
CA GLY A 32 34.18 9.25 11.46
C GLY A 32 33.47 7.91 11.71
N GLU A 33 33.25 7.52 12.97
CA GLU A 33 32.51 6.29 13.31
C GLU A 33 30.97 6.52 13.40
N THR A 34 30.51 7.77 13.35
CA THR A 34 29.08 8.12 13.40
C THR A 34 28.48 8.57 12.05
N TYR A 35 29.26 8.58 10.98
CA TYR A 35 28.65 8.53 9.66
C TYR A 35 28.18 7.09 9.44
N GLU A 36 26.94 6.78 9.80
CA GLU A 36 26.22 5.70 9.15
C GLU A 36 26.53 5.84 7.65
N LYS A 37 27.05 4.76 7.08
CA LYS A 37 27.28 4.65 5.65
C LYS A 37 25.99 5.10 5.00
N VAL A 38 25.97 6.29 4.41
CA VAL A 38 24.83 6.72 3.61
C VAL A 38 24.72 5.67 2.53
N GLU A 39 23.79 4.77 2.68
CA GLU A 39 23.52 3.75 1.66
C GLU A 39 23.18 4.54 0.40
N SER A 40 24.05 4.47 -0.59
CA SER A 40 23.81 5.11 -1.88
C SER A 40 22.84 4.21 -2.62
N TYR A 41 21.56 4.54 -2.55
CA TYR A 41 20.55 3.87 -3.35
C TYR A 41 20.71 4.23 -4.83
N SER A 42 20.53 3.26 -5.72
CA SER A 42 20.57 3.50 -7.17
C SER A 42 19.30 4.19 -7.66
N CYS A 43 18.16 3.99 -6.99
CA CYS A 43 16.87 4.57 -7.33
C CYS A 43 16.15 5.07 -6.08
N LEU A 44 15.62 6.29 -6.15
CA LEU A 44 14.84 6.92 -5.10
C LEU A 44 13.40 7.13 -5.57
N ILE A 45 12.45 6.44 -4.93
CA ILE A 45 11.02 6.54 -5.25
C ILE A 45 10.32 7.44 -4.22
N GLY A 46 9.56 8.43 -4.70
CA GLY A 46 8.67 9.24 -3.88
C GLY A 46 7.26 8.65 -3.90
N LEU A 47 6.67 8.38 -2.74
CA LEU A 47 5.30 7.87 -2.62
C LEU A 47 4.40 8.89 -1.93
N SER A 48 3.35 9.34 -2.60
CA SER A 48 2.32 10.24 -2.05
C SER A 48 0.99 9.50 -1.92
N LEU A 49 0.53 9.35 -0.66
CA LEU A 49 -0.74 8.69 -0.32
C LEU A 49 -1.77 9.68 0.22
N PRO A 50 -3.08 9.46 0.00
CA PRO A 50 -4.13 10.30 0.55
C PRO A 50 -4.23 10.17 2.08
N GLU A 51 -4.21 8.95 2.61
CA GLU A 51 -4.27 8.63 4.05
C GLU A 51 -3.74 7.21 4.32
N VAL A 52 -3.08 7.02 5.45
CA VAL A 52 -2.53 5.72 5.88
C VAL A 52 -3.55 4.92 6.70
N GLU A 53 -4.54 5.56 7.27
CA GLU A 53 -5.64 4.88 7.98
C GLU A 53 -6.47 3.97 7.06
N ASN A 54 -6.40 4.18 5.74
CA ASN A 54 -6.89 3.20 4.78
C ASN A 54 -6.05 1.91 4.90
N PRO A 55 -6.66 0.76 5.25
CA PRO A 55 -5.95 -0.50 5.44
C PRO A 55 -5.09 -0.94 4.24
N SER A 56 -5.55 -0.65 3.00
CA SER A 56 -4.81 -0.97 1.78
C SER A 56 -3.52 -0.16 1.67
N HIS A 57 -3.54 1.12 2.01
CA HIS A 57 -2.33 1.97 2.01
C HIS A 57 -1.36 1.55 3.11
N GLY A 58 -1.86 1.23 4.31
CA GLY A 58 -1.04 0.70 5.40
C GLY A 58 -0.37 -0.63 5.05
N ALA A 59 -1.09 -1.53 4.36
CA ALA A 59 -0.53 -2.79 3.86
C ALA A 59 0.54 -2.55 2.79
N LEU A 60 0.29 -1.65 1.83
CA LEU A 60 1.24 -1.26 0.80
C LEU A 60 2.55 -0.73 1.40
N MET A 61 2.46 0.10 2.45
CA MET A 61 3.63 0.63 3.14
C MET A 61 4.49 -0.46 3.78
N GLU A 62 3.86 -1.38 4.53
CA GLU A 62 4.55 -2.49 5.18
C GLU A 62 5.22 -3.40 4.15
N GLU A 63 4.54 -3.65 3.04
CA GLU A 63 5.06 -4.47 1.95
C GLU A 63 6.24 -3.80 1.25
N LEU A 64 6.14 -2.50 0.91
CA LEU A 64 7.25 -1.71 0.35
C LEU A 64 8.47 -1.73 1.27
N HIS A 65 8.28 -1.52 2.58
CA HIS A 65 9.36 -1.59 3.54
C HIS A 65 10.03 -2.97 3.59
N SER A 66 9.26 -4.04 3.44
CA SER A 66 9.81 -5.40 3.38
C SER A 66 10.59 -5.66 2.10
N GLU A 67 10.04 -5.27 0.96
CA GLU A 67 10.58 -5.51 -0.38
C GLU A 67 11.86 -4.70 -0.66
N THR A 68 11.98 -3.49 -0.11
CA THR A 68 13.17 -2.64 -0.29
C THR A 68 14.41 -3.15 0.43
N LYS A 69 14.29 -3.98 1.48
CA LYS A 69 15.43 -4.47 2.28
C LYS A 69 16.53 -5.17 1.46
N ASN A 70 16.15 -5.79 0.35
CA ASN A 70 17.06 -6.55 -0.49
C ASN A 70 17.25 -5.91 -1.88
N ARG A 71 16.88 -4.65 -2.04
CA ARG A 71 16.98 -3.90 -3.30
C ARG A 71 17.80 -2.64 -3.09
N ASP A 72 18.48 -2.20 -4.11
CA ASP A 72 19.18 -0.90 -4.13
C ASP A 72 18.20 0.25 -4.48
N ILE A 73 17.04 0.23 -3.81
CA ILE A 73 15.94 1.19 -3.98
C ILE A 73 15.55 1.72 -2.60
N ASN A 74 15.36 3.03 -2.50
CA ASN A 74 14.75 3.64 -1.32
C ASN A 74 13.40 4.27 -1.65
N VAL A 75 12.50 4.32 -0.66
CA VAL A 75 11.17 4.92 -0.80
C VAL A 75 10.99 6.00 0.26
N ILE A 76 10.79 7.24 -0.18
CA ILE A 76 10.38 8.35 0.69
C ILE A 76 8.88 8.53 0.55
N MET A 77 8.18 8.57 1.68
CA MET A 77 6.74 8.62 1.69
C MET A 77 6.20 9.87 2.37
N LYS A 78 5.06 10.34 1.85
CA LYS A 78 4.25 11.41 2.41
C LYS A 78 2.78 11.00 2.44
N GLU A 79 2.08 11.46 3.46
CA GLU A 79 0.68 11.23 3.68
C GLU A 79 -0.07 12.55 3.87
N ALA A 80 -1.17 12.71 3.15
CA ALA A 80 -1.91 13.96 3.08
C ALA A 80 -3.04 14.11 4.11
N GLY A 81 -3.38 13.04 4.86
CA GLY A 81 -4.49 13.05 5.83
C GLY A 81 -5.86 13.36 5.20
N GLY A 82 -6.08 12.97 3.95
CA GLY A 82 -7.29 13.26 3.19
C GLY A 82 -7.38 14.71 2.64
N ASP A 83 -6.39 15.55 2.89
CA ASP A 83 -6.35 16.93 2.41
C ASP A 83 -5.61 17.06 1.06
N PHE A 84 -6.34 17.42 0.01
CA PHE A 84 -5.78 17.59 -1.33
C PHE A 84 -4.74 18.73 -1.42
N LEU A 85 -4.87 19.79 -0.61
CA LEU A 85 -3.86 20.87 -0.57
C LEU A 85 -2.56 20.38 0.09
N GLN A 86 -2.68 19.55 1.10
CA GLN A 86 -1.52 18.89 1.70
C GLN A 86 -0.87 17.94 0.70
N GLN A 87 -1.65 17.14 -0.04
CA GLN A 87 -1.11 16.26 -1.08
C GLN A 87 -0.33 17.03 -2.15
N CYS A 88 -0.84 18.19 -2.60
CA CYS A 88 -0.11 19.04 -3.53
C CYS A 88 1.26 19.50 -2.97
N LYS A 89 1.31 19.85 -1.67
CA LYS A 89 2.58 20.21 -1.01
C LYS A 89 3.51 19.01 -0.92
N ASP A 90 2.99 17.83 -0.57
CA ASP A 90 3.75 16.60 -0.43
C ASP A 90 4.37 16.18 -1.76
N ILE A 91 3.63 16.23 -2.86
CA ILE A 91 4.13 15.97 -4.21
C ILE A 91 5.30 16.92 -4.56
N LYS A 92 5.13 18.22 -4.34
CA LYS A 92 6.19 19.22 -4.59
C LYS A 92 7.41 19.01 -3.69
N GLN A 93 7.20 18.63 -2.44
CA GLN A 93 8.28 18.36 -1.50
C GLN A 93 9.05 17.10 -1.88
N LEU A 94 8.37 16.00 -2.24
CA LEU A 94 9.01 14.79 -2.74
C LEU A 94 9.84 15.07 -4.00
N ALA A 95 9.29 15.84 -4.95
CA ALA A 95 10.03 16.26 -6.14
C ALA A 95 11.29 17.08 -5.78
N SER A 96 11.20 17.96 -4.76
CA SER A 96 12.34 18.76 -4.28
C SER A 96 13.42 17.93 -3.60
N TYR A 97 13.12 16.74 -3.10
CA TYR A 97 14.09 15.78 -2.56
C TYR A 97 14.89 15.05 -3.64
N GLY A 98 14.56 15.28 -4.92
CA GLY A 98 15.25 14.66 -6.04
C GLY A 98 14.91 13.18 -6.22
N VAL A 99 13.66 12.80 -5.98
CA VAL A 99 13.19 11.44 -6.28
C VAL A 99 13.25 11.19 -7.79
N ASP A 100 13.59 9.97 -8.17
CA ASP A 100 13.75 9.57 -9.58
C ASP A 100 12.41 9.18 -10.21
N VAL A 101 11.50 8.62 -9.41
CA VAL A 101 10.15 8.20 -9.82
C VAL A 101 9.15 8.64 -8.77
N MET A 102 8.02 9.18 -9.20
CA MET A 102 6.92 9.57 -8.33
C MET A 102 5.77 8.55 -8.42
N VAL A 103 5.35 8.01 -7.29
CA VAL A 103 4.19 7.12 -7.16
C VAL A 103 3.10 7.87 -6.39
N ILE A 104 1.90 7.93 -6.93
CA ILE A 104 0.82 8.73 -6.36
C ILE A 104 -0.49 7.94 -6.36
N SER A 105 -1.11 7.82 -5.17
CA SER A 105 -2.54 7.50 -5.05
C SER A 105 -3.29 8.83 -4.90
N PRO A 106 -3.89 9.39 -5.97
CA PRO A 106 -4.32 10.77 -5.96
C PRO A 106 -5.68 10.96 -5.32
N ILE A 107 -5.81 12.01 -4.48
CA ILE A 107 -7.10 12.56 -4.08
C ILE A 107 -7.77 13.18 -5.32
N ASP A 108 -9.06 12.92 -5.55
CA ASP A 108 -9.80 13.46 -6.71
C ASP A 108 -9.98 14.97 -6.60
N SER A 109 -9.00 15.72 -7.12
CA SER A 109 -8.94 17.18 -7.09
C SER A 109 -8.22 17.72 -8.32
N GLU A 110 -8.71 18.83 -8.90
CA GLU A 110 -8.02 19.49 -10.01
C GLU A 110 -6.65 20.03 -9.60
N SER A 111 -6.51 20.50 -8.35
CA SER A 111 -5.23 20.98 -7.82
C SER A 111 -4.17 19.87 -7.78
N VAL A 112 -4.57 18.64 -7.41
CA VAL A 112 -3.68 17.48 -7.42
C VAL A 112 -3.30 17.11 -8.86
N ARG A 113 -4.25 17.16 -9.79
CA ARG A 113 -4.00 16.95 -11.22
C ARG A 113 -2.97 17.93 -11.77
N GLU A 114 -3.11 19.22 -11.47
CA GLU A 114 -2.14 20.23 -11.88
C GLU A 114 -0.76 19.99 -11.26
N ALA A 115 -0.71 19.65 -9.96
CA ALA A 115 0.56 19.33 -9.29
C ALA A 115 1.29 18.13 -9.94
N ILE A 116 0.55 17.13 -10.42
CA ILE A 116 1.10 15.97 -11.14
C ILE A 116 1.64 16.40 -12.52
N LYS A 117 0.91 17.23 -13.26
CA LYS A 117 1.33 17.73 -14.57
C LYS A 117 2.61 18.58 -14.53
N GLU A 118 2.88 19.24 -13.39
CA GLU A 118 4.10 20.02 -13.20
C GLU A 118 5.37 19.16 -13.00
N LEU A 119 5.23 17.84 -12.80
CA LEU A 119 6.35 16.94 -12.59
C LEU A 119 7.13 16.67 -13.88
N ASN A 120 8.46 16.77 -13.80
CA ASN A 120 9.38 16.48 -14.89
C ASN A 120 10.13 15.16 -14.66
N MET A 121 9.43 14.14 -14.17
CA MET A 121 9.95 12.82 -13.87
C MET A 121 8.90 11.75 -14.19
N PRO A 122 9.28 10.47 -14.29
CA PRO A 122 8.32 9.38 -14.42
C PRO A 122 7.31 9.35 -13.28
N VAL A 123 6.03 9.12 -13.61
CA VAL A 123 4.94 9.08 -12.64
C VAL A 123 4.18 7.76 -12.76
N ILE A 124 3.94 7.13 -11.63
CA ILE A 124 3.04 5.97 -11.48
C ILE A 124 1.80 6.42 -10.72
N ILE A 125 0.64 6.28 -11.33
CA ILE A 125 -0.66 6.59 -10.72
C ILE A 125 -1.29 5.29 -10.22
N LEU A 126 -1.71 5.28 -8.96
CA LEU A 126 -2.36 4.13 -8.32
C LEU A 126 -3.87 4.31 -8.28
N GLU A 127 -4.61 3.30 -8.71
CA GLU A 127 -6.04 3.05 -8.44
C GLU A 127 -7.05 4.15 -8.82
N ASN A 128 -6.61 5.26 -9.44
CA ASN A 128 -7.52 6.31 -9.89
C ASN A 128 -7.34 6.61 -11.39
N PRO A 129 -8.13 5.97 -12.27
CA PRO A 129 -7.97 6.08 -13.71
C PRO A 129 -8.22 7.49 -14.26
N LYS A 130 -8.88 8.37 -13.50
CA LYS A 130 -9.12 9.76 -13.90
C LYS A 130 -7.82 10.57 -14.00
N PHE A 131 -6.75 10.13 -13.33
CA PHE A 131 -5.46 10.80 -13.31
C PHE A 131 -4.45 10.20 -14.33
N PHE A 132 -4.82 9.11 -14.97
CA PHE A 132 -3.99 8.50 -15.99
C PHE A 132 -3.94 9.38 -17.25
N ASP A 133 -2.72 9.60 -17.74
CA ASP A 133 -2.44 10.25 -19.03
C ASP A 133 -1.33 9.52 -19.78
N ALA A 134 -1.03 9.97 -21.03
CA ALA A 134 -0.01 9.33 -21.88
C ALA A 134 1.42 9.43 -21.31
N GLY A 135 1.68 10.33 -20.38
CA GLY A 135 2.98 10.54 -19.73
C GLY A 135 3.22 9.66 -18.52
N SER A 136 2.14 9.11 -17.92
CA SER A 136 2.20 8.32 -16.69
C SER A 136 2.06 6.81 -16.95
N VAL A 137 2.38 6.01 -15.92
CA VAL A 137 2.00 4.60 -15.82
C VAL A 137 0.84 4.50 -14.84
N TYR A 138 -0.15 3.70 -15.15
CA TYR A 138 -1.30 3.43 -14.29
C TYR A 138 -1.24 2.02 -13.73
N MET A 139 -1.45 1.87 -12.42
CA MET A 139 -1.51 0.56 -11.76
C MET A 139 -2.78 0.44 -10.91
N GLU A 140 -3.45 -0.69 -11.02
CA GLU A 140 -4.59 -1.05 -10.18
C GLU A 140 -4.64 -2.56 -9.95
N TYR A 141 -5.41 -2.99 -8.94
CA TYR A 141 -5.79 -4.39 -8.84
C TYR A 141 -6.85 -4.74 -9.88
N ASP A 142 -6.71 -5.91 -10.52
CA ASP A 142 -7.72 -6.43 -11.44
C ASP A 142 -8.98 -6.85 -10.69
N SER A 143 -9.86 -5.88 -10.49
CA SER A 143 -11.14 -6.06 -9.80
C SER A 143 -12.07 -7.04 -10.52
N VAL A 144 -11.98 -7.13 -11.86
CA VAL A 144 -12.81 -8.03 -12.66
C VAL A 144 -12.36 -9.47 -12.49
N TRP A 145 -11.04 -9.71 -12.59
CA TRP A 145 -10.48 -11.02 -12.29
C TRP A 145 -10.83 -11.48 -10.87
N GLY A 146 -10.60 -10.63 -9.86
CA GLY A 146 -10.87 -10.98 -8.47
C GLY A 146 -12.33 -11.34 -8.20
N GLY A 147 -13.27 -10.55 -8.72
CA GLY A 147 -14.69 -10.83 -8.58
C GLY A 147 -15.11 -12.15 -9.23
N ARG A 148 -14.59 -12.47 -10.42
CA ARG A 148 -14.81 -13.74 -11.11
C ARG A 148 -14.20 -14.91 -10.36
N ALA A 149 -12.95 -14.78 -9.92
CA ALA A 149 -12.23 -15.82 -9.20
C ALA A 149 -12.95 -16.19 -7.89
N LEU A 150 -13.41 -15.17 -7.12
CA LEU A 150 -14.19 -15.38 -5.91
C LEU A 150 -15.50 -16.11 -6.17
N SER A 151 -16.24 -15.70 -7.22
CA SER A 151 -17.47 -16.37 -7.62
C SER A 151 -17.22 -17.85 -7.95
N HIS A 152 -16.21 -18.16 -8.77
CA HIS A 152 -15.87 -19.52 -9.14
C HIS A 152 -15.45 -20.35 -7.93
N MET A 153 -14.67 -19.79 -7.00
CA MET A 153 -14.25 -20.48 -5.78
C MET A 153 -15.47 -20.93 -4.97
N ILE A 154 -16.43 -20.03 -4.74
CA ILE A 154 -17.63 -20.32 -3.97
C ILE A 154 -18.52 -21.34 -4.68
N LEU A 155 -18.73 -21.18 -5.98
CA LEU A 155 -19.61 -22.05 -6.76
C LEU A 155 -19.12 -23.50 -6.90
N ASN A 156 -17.85 -23.78 -6.63
CA ASN A 156 -17.33 -25.12 -6.56
C ASN A 156 -17.86 -25.89 -5.35
N GLU A 157 -18.25 -25.21 -4.28
CA GLU A 157 -18.67 -25.80 -3.02
C GLU A 157 -20.13 -25.49 -2.67
N HIS A 158 -20.63 -24.31 -3.06
CA HIS A 158 -21.98 -23.82 -2.73
C HIS A 158 -22.74 -23.36 -3.97
N SER A 159 -23.90 -23.94 -4.21
CA SER A 159 -24.79 -23.54 -5.31
C SER A 159 -25.92 -22.58 -4.89
N GLU A 160 -26.15 -22.46 -3.57
CA GLU A 160 -27.24 -21.68 -2.95
C GLU A 160 -26.84 -21.20 -1.57
N GLY A 161 -27.61 -20.27 -0.99
CA GLY A 161 -27.33 -19.73 0.35
C GLY A 161 -26.11 -18.82 0.38
N ILE A 162 -25.81 -18.12 -0.72
CA ILE A 162 -24.65 -17.24 -0.85
C ILE A 162 -25.06 -15.82 -0.43
N LEU A 163 -24.29 -15.26 0.51
CA LEU A 163 -24.37 -13.85 0.92
C LEU A 163 -23.16 -13.09 0.37
N LEU A 164 -23.41 -12.13 -0.51
CA LEU A 164 -22.37 -11.22 -0.99
C LEU A 164 -22.34 -9.95 -0.13
N LEU A 165 -21.19 -9.65 0.45
CA LEU A 165 -20.96 -8.43 1.21
C LEU A 165 -20.54 -7.32 0.24
N ARG A 166 -21.47 -6.41 -0.03
CA ARG A 166 -21.22 -5.22 -0.85
C ARG A 166 -20.55 -4.14 0.00
N GLY A 167 -19.46 -3.55 -0.50
CA GLY A 167 -18.92 -2.32 0.04
C GLY A 167 -19.84 -1.12 -0.24
N SER A 168 -19.31 0.11 -0.09
CA SER A 168 -20.09 1.31 -0.42
C SER A 168 -20.42 1.38 -1.92
N GLU A 169 -21.66 1.72 -2.27
CA GLU A 169 -22.08 1.96 -3.65
C GLU A 169 -21.30 3.07 -4.37
N TYR A 170 -20.65 3.95 -3.60
CA TYR A 170 -19.82 5.03 -4.11
C TYR A 170 -18.34 4.61 -4.35
N ASP A 171 -17.96 3.38 -4.00
CA ASP A 171 -16.65 2.83 -4.26
C ASP A 171 -16.58 2.12 -5.62
N PRO A 172 -15.84 2.68 -6.61
CA PRO A 172 -15.76 2.07 -7.94
C PRO A 172 -15.15 0.67 -7.94
N VAL A 173 -14.17 0.42 -7.07
CA VAL A 173 -13.49 -0.88 -6.95
C VAL A 173 -14.46 -1.94 -6.46
N SER A 174 -15.18 -1.65 -5.37
CA SER A 174 -16.21 -2.56 -4.83
C SER A 174 -17.28 -2.89 -5.86
N ARG A 175 -17.73 -1.89 -6.62
CA ARG A 175 -18.75 -2.08 -7.68
C ARG A 175 -18.24 -2.94 -8.84
N GLN A 176 -16.98 -2.77 -9.26
CA GLN A 176 -16.41 -3.59 -10.32
C GLN A 176 -16.25 -5.05 -9.88
N ARG A 177 -15.79 -5.28 -8.64
CA ARG A 177 -15.71 -6.62 -8.04
C ARG A 177 -17.06 -7.29 -7.93
N GLU A 178 -18.07 -6.55 -7.42
CA GLU A 178 -19.46 -7.02 -7.35
C GLU A 178 -20.02 -7.38 -8.72
N ALA A 179 -19.90 -6.48 -9.70
CA ALA A 179 -20.41 -6.72 -11.05
C ALA A 179 -19.78 -7.97 -11.66
N ALA A 180 -18.46 -8.12 -11.55
CA ALA A 180 -17.73 -9.29 -12.06
C ALA A 180 -18.14 -10.59 -11.35
N PHE A 181 -18.36 -10.55 -10.03
CA PHE A 181 -18.88 -11.67 -9.25
C PHE A 181 -20.27 -12.08 -9.76
N VAL A 182 -21.20 -11.12 -9.82
CA VAL A 182 -22.60 -11.34 -10.23
C VAL A 182 -22.70 -11.81 -11.69
N ASP A 183 -21.89 -11.23 -12.59
CA ASP A 183 -21.91 -11.62 -14.02
C ASP A 183 -21.46 -13.07 -14.25
N SER A 184 -20.69 -13.64 -13.33
CA SER A 184 -20.26 -15.04 -13.37
C SER A 184 -21.34 -16.04 -12.95
N LEU A 185 -22.46 -15.57 -12.38
CA LEU A 185 -23.55 -16.41 -11.90
C LEU A 185 -24.55 -16.74 -13.00
N THR A 186 -25.14 -17.96 -12.93
CA THR A 186 -26.34 -18.28 -13.74
C THR A 186 -27.55 -17.45 -13.30
N LYS A 187 -28.64 -17.51 -14.08
CA LYS A 187 -29.86 -16.81 -13.73
C LYS A 187 -30.42 -17.28 -12.39
N GLU A 188 -30.46 -18.59 -12.18
CA GLU A 188 -30.98 -19.21 -10.96
C GLU A 188 -30.13 -18.83 -9.74
N GLN A 189 -28.81 -18.80 -9.89
CA GLN A 189 -27.89 -18.37 -8.83
C GLN A 189 -28.05 -16.87 -8.49
N LYS A 190 -28.28 -16.01 -9.51
CA LYS A 190 -28.58 -14.58 -9.28
C LYS A 190 -29.89 -14.38 -8.51
N GLU A 191 -30.89 -15.18 -8.78
CA GLU A 191 -32.18 -15.13 -8.08
C GLU A 191 -32.09 -15.59 -6.62
N SER A 192 -31.13 -16.46 -6.29
CA SER A 192 -30.88 -16.95 -4.92
C SER A 192 -29.81 -16.17 -4.17
N LEU A 193 -29.10 -15.26 -4.83
CA LEU A 193 -28.04 -14.45 -4.22
C LEU A 193 -28.63 -13.41 -3.27
N THR A 194 -28.15 -13.41 -2.03
CA THR A 194 -28.43 -12.32 -1.08
C THR A 194 -27.29 -11.31 -1.11
N ILE A 195 -27.60 -10.02 -1.16
CA ILE A 195 -26.60 -8.95 -1.13
C ILE A 195 -26.84 -8.10 0.12
N LEU A 196 -25.79 -7.93 0.94
CA LEU A 196 -25.81 -7.08 2.13
C LEU A 196 -24.79 -5.95 1.97
N GLU A 197 -25.26 -4.70 2.02
CA GLU A 197 -24.36 -3.55 2.09
C GLU A 197 -23.75 -3.45 3.49
N VAL A 198 -22.42 -3.45 3.56
CA VAL A 198 -21.67 -3.56 4.83
C VAL A 198 -20.75 -2.35 5.10
N GLY A 199 -20.75 -1.36 4.21
CA GLY A 199 -19.88 -0.18 4.37
C GLY A 199 -18.43 -0.43 3.95
N LYS A 200 -17.49 0.38 4.50
CA LYS A 200 -16.11 0.43 4.01
C LYS A 200 -15.09 -0.27 4.92
N ASN A 201 -15.44 -0.55 6.16
CA ASN A 201 -14.49 -1.02 7.16
C ASN A 201 -15.06 -2.19 7.98
N ARG A 202 -14.17 -2.80 8.75
CA ARG A 202 -14.48 -3.94 9.62
C ARG A 202 -15.66 -3.68 10.56
N ASP A 203 -15.68 -2.53 11.22
CA ASP A 203 -16.66 -2.25 12.29
C ASP A 203 -18.06 -1.98 11.71
N GLU A 204 -18.14 -1.38 10.53
CA GLU A 204 -19.39 -1.22 9.79
C GLU A 204 -19.91 -2.57 9.32
N ALA A 205 -19.04 -3.41 8.77
CA ALA A 205 -19.39 -4.75 8.31
C ALA A 205 -19.85 -5.64 9.47
N GLU A 206 -19.17 -5.60 10.62
CA GLU A 206 -19.58 -6.33 11.81
C GLU A 206 -20.99 -5.92 12.27
N ARG A 207 -21.28 -4.62 12.31
CA ARG A 207 -22.61 -4.14 12.69
C ARG A 207 -23.68 -4.59 11.69
N ALA A 208 -23.46 -4.40 10.41
CA ALA A 208 -24.41 -4.78 9.36
C ALA A 208 -24.71 -6.28 9.40
N MET A 209 -23.68 -7.12 9.45
CA MET A 209 -23.80 -8.57 9.49
C MET A 209 -24.50 -9.04 10.77
N LYS A 210 -24.21 -8.42 11.92
CA LYS A 210 -24.88 -8.76 13.18
C LYS A 210 -26.39 -8.57 13.10
N TYR A 211 -26.87 -7.43 12.56
CA TYR A 211 -28.30 -7.18 12.36
C TYR A 211 -28.90 -8.15 11.36
N PHE A 212 -28.19 -8.42 10.27
CA PHE A 212 -28.64 -9.34 9.23
C PHE A 212 -28.88 -10.76 9.76
N LEU A 213 -27.92 -11.32 10.50
CA LEU A 213 -27.98 -12.69 11.05
C LEU A 213 -29.08 -12.91 12.11
N ILE A 214 -29.62 -11.86 12.71
CA ILE A 214 -30.74 -12.00 13.68
C ILE A 214 -31.99 -12.57 13.01
N SER A 215 -32.18 -12.28 11.72
CA SER A 215 -33.39 -12.64 10.98
C SER A 215 -33.15 -13.57 9.78
N ASN A 216 -31.88 -13.91 9.49
CA ASN A 216 -31.50 -14.71 8.34
C ASN A 216 -30.60 -15.85 8.79
N HIS A 217 -31.06 -17.09 8.63
CA HIS A 217 -30.37 -18.29 9.14
C HIS A 217 -29.95 -19.27 8.04
N ASP A 218 -30.36 -19.05 6.79
CA ASP A 218 -30.14 -19.97 5.67
C ASP A 218 -28.90 -19.67 4.82
N ILE A 219 -27.96 -18.85 5.37
CA ILE A 219 -26.71 -18.53 4.70
C ILE A 219 -25.70 -19.66 4.95
N LYS A 220 -25.10 -20.16 3.85
CA LYS A 220 -24.09 -21.22 3.85
C LYS A 220 -22.69 -20.68 3.52
N ALA A 221 -22.63 -19.67 2.65
CA ALA A 221 -21.38 -19.06 2.22
C ALA A 221 -21.46 -17.54 2.26
N VAL A 222 -20.42 -16.90 2.75
CA VAL A 222 -20.26 -15.45 2.83
C VAL A 222 -19.13 -15.01 1.92
N ALA A 223 -19.42 -14.20 0.91
CA ALA A 223 -18.47 -13.65 -0.03
C ALA A 223 -18.10 -12.21 0.36
N GLY A 224 -16.84 -11.95 0.74
CA GLY A 224 -16.35 -10.61 1.04
C GLY A 224 -15.48 -10.06 -0.10
N LEU A 225 -15.83 -8.87 -0.60
CA LEU A 225 -15.06 -8.21 -1.66
C LEU A 225 -13.80 -7.49 -1.15
N SER A 226 -13.53 -7.57 0.17
CA SER A 226 -12.28 -7.15 0.81
C SER A 226 -12.07 -7.92 2.11
N ALA A 227 -10.82 -8.06 2.54
CA ALA A 227 -10.46 -8.73 3.79
C ALA A 227 -11.11 -8.07 5.02
N GLN A 228 -11.17 -6.75 5.05
CA GLN A 228 -11.71 -6.00 6.19
C GLN A 228 -13.21 -6.22 6.37
N THR A 229 -13.99 -6.17 5.29
CA THR A 229 -15.44 -6.38 5.37
C THR A 229 -15.77 -7.84 5.68
N LEU A 230 -15.03 -8.79 5.11
CA LEU A 230 -15.18 -10.21 5.40
C LEU A 230 -14.89 -10.51 6.87
N TYR A 231 -13.78 -9.97 7.40
CA TYR A 231 -13.42 -10.18 8.80
C TYR A 231 -14.43 -9.56 9.77
N GLY A 232 -14.99 -8.40 9.44
CA GLY A 232 -16.09 -7.82 10.22
C GLY A 232 -17.31 -8.73 10.28
N ALA A 233 -17.70 -9.30 9.13
CA ALA A 233 -18.81 -10.25 9.06
C ALA A 233 -18.54 -11.53 9.86
N TYR A 234 -17.33 -12.07 9.79
CA TYR A 234 -16.89 -13.20 10.60
C TYR A 234 -17.00 -12.91 12.10
N LEU A 235 -16.51 -11.76 12.57
CA LEU A 235 -16.61 -11.38 13.97
C LEU A 235 -18.07 -11.30 14.47
N ALA A 236 -18.99 -10.85 13.63
CA ALA A 236 -20.41 -10.86 13.94
C ALA A 236 -20.96 -12.29 14.11
N ALA A 237 -20.58 -13.21 13.22
CA ALA A 237 -20.95 -14.61 13.29
C ALA A 237 -20.42 -15.27 14.56
N VAL A 238 -19.14 -15.05 14.91
CA VAL A 238 -18.53 -15.54 16.15
C VAL A 238 -19.28 -15.03 17.38
N LYS A 239 -19.61 -13.74 17.45
CA LYS A 239 -20.34 -13.14 18.59
C LYS A 239 -21.74 -13.71 18.74
N LEU A 240 -22.40 -14.11 17.64
CA LEU A 240 -23.70 -14.74 17.62
C LEU A 240 -23.63 -16.27 17.74
N ARG A 241 -22.42 -16.86 17.82
CA ARG A 241 -22.17 -18.32 17.82
C ARG A 241 -22.81 -19.03 16.62
N ASN A 242 -22.80 -18.39 15.47
CA ASN A 242 -23.24 -18.93 14.20
C ASN A 242 -22.01 -19.35 13.38
N PHE A 243 -21.74 -20.67 13.34
CA PHE A 243 -20.54 -21.25 12.72
C PHE A 243 -20.88 -22.13 11.50
N ASP A 244 -22.12 -22.11 11.03
CA ASP A 244 -22.58 -22.98 9.95
C ASP A 244 -22.41 -22.28 8.56
N MET A 245 -21.42 -21.41 8.44
CA MET A 245 -21.14 -20.66 7.22
C MET A 245 -19.65 -20.70 6.89
N ASP A 246 -19.34 -20.84 5.61
CA ASP A 246 -17.98 -20.72 5.09
C ASP A 246 -17.72 -19.29 4.62
N PHE A 247 -16.49 -18.81 4.82
CA PHE A 247 -16.10 -17.43 4.54
C PHE A 247 -15.08 -17.35 3.40
N TYR A 248 -15.42 -16.66 2.33
CA TYR A 248 -14.65 -16.52 1.12
C TYR A 248 -14.31 -15.05 0.88
N GLY A 249 -13.05 -14.74 0.59
CA GLY A 249 -12.62 -13.36 0.40
C GLY A 249 -11.55 -13.16 -0.65
N MET A 250 -11.26 -11.91 -0.89
CA MET A 250 -10.17 -11.49 -1.76
C MET A 250 -9.43 -10.29 -1.16
N ASP A 251 -8.12 -10.31 -1.19
CA ASP A 251 -7.27 -9.13 -0.89
C ASP A 251 -5.79 -9.43 -1.25
N ASN A 252 -4.91 -8.48 -0.99
CA ASN A 252 -3.47 -8.71 -1.02
C ASN A 252 -3.00 -9.50 0.23
N GLU A 253 -1.84 -10.15 0.10
CA GLU A 253 -1.29 -11.03 1.13
C GLU A 253 -1.12 -10.32 2.49
N MET A 254 -0.68 -9.04 2.51
CA MET A 254 -0.47 -8.31 3.76
C MET A 254 -1.76 -7.97 4.49
N SER A 255 -2.82 -7.62 3.74
CA SER A 255 -4.15 -7.42 4.33
C SER A 255 -4.70 -8.71 4.95
N ILE A 256 -4.50 -9.84 4.27
CA ILE A 256 -4.92 -11.16 4.73
C ILE A 256 -4.14 -11.58 6.00
N LYS A 257 -2.83 -11.37 6.04
CA LYS A 257 -1.98 -11.69 7.21
C LYS A 257 -2.37 -10.92 8.47
N LYS A 258 -3.06 -9.80 8.36
CA LYS A 258 -3.59 -9.04 9.51
C LYS A 258 -4.83 -9.68 10.12
N ILE A 259 -5.42 -10.69 9.47
CA ILE A 259 -6.54 -11.47 9.97
C ILE A 259 -5.98 -12.70 10.67
N SER A 260 -5.96 -12.68 12.00
CA SER A 260 -5.32 -13.70 12.82
C SER A 260 -6.20 -14.90 13.16
N ASP A 261 -7.52 -14.73 13.12
CA ASP A 261 -8.47 -15.71 13.60
C ASP A 261 -9.52 -16.04 12.54
N GLY A 262 -9.85 -17.30 12.37
CA GLY A 262 -10.90 -17.79 11.50
C GLY A 262 -10.39 -18.71 10.39
N ASP A 263 -11.33 -19.48 9.84
CA ASP A 263 -11.11 -20.30 8.67
C ASP A 263 -11.68 -19.59 7.45
N PHE A 264 -10.83 -19.22 6.52
CA PHE A 264 -11.17 -18.43 5.36
C PHE A 264 -10.57 -19.00 4.08
N HIS A 265 -11.32 -18.93 3.00
CA HIS A 265 -10.86 -19.21 1.65
C HIS A 265 -10.50 -17.87 0.95
N TRP A 266 -9.29 -17.77 0.42
CA TRP A 266 -8.78 -16.49 -0.11
C TRP A 266 -8.42 -16.54 -1.59
N ILE A 267 -8.88 -15.55 -2.34
CA ILE A 267 -8.27 -15.11 -3.59
C ILE A 267 -7.20 -14.08 -3.24
N VAL A 268 -5.95 -14.37 -3.60
CA VAL A 268 -4.80 -13.53 -3.24
C VAL A 268 -4.27 -12.82 -4.47
N TYR A 269 -4.27 -11.49 -4.40
CA TYR A 269 -3.64 -10.66 -5.43
C TYR A 269 -2.12 -10.68 -5.31
N SER A 270 -1.43 -10.60 -6.45
CA SER A 270 0.01 -10.34 -6.50
C SER A 270 0.37 -9.02 -5.80
N SER A 271 1.64 -8.91 -5.40
CA SER A 271 2.14 -7.74 -4.66
C SER A 271 2.15 -6.47 -5.50
N MET A 272 1.35 -5.48 -5.12
CA MET A 272 1.39 -4.12 -5.67
C MET A 272 2.75 -3.46 -5.37
N ALA A 273 3.26 -3.62 -4.15
CA ALA A 273 4.55 -3.06 -3.73
C ALA A 273 5.70 -3.56 -4.59
N LYS A 274 5.78 -4.89 -4.79
CA LYS A 274 6.79 -5.48 -5.66
C LYS A 274 6.69 -4.92 -7.08
N LYS A 275 5.48 -4.82 -7.63
CA LYS A 275 5.27 -4.30 -8.97
C LYS A 275 5.64 -2.83 -9.10
N ILE A 276 5.35 -2.00 -8.07
CA ILE A 276 5.79 -0.60 -7.99
C ILE A 276 7.31 -0.50 -8.06
N LEU A 277 8.02 -1.32 -7.29
CA LEU A 277 9.49 -1.29 -7.25
C LEU A 277 10.08 -1.78 -8.58
N ASP A 278 9.56 -2.85 -9.17
CA ASP A 278 10.03 -3.38 -10.46
C ASP A 278 9.85 -2.34 -11.57
N VAL A 279 8.67 -1.75 -11.69
CA VAL A 279 8.37 -0.72 -12.71
C VAL A 279 9.09 0.59 -12.41
N GLY A 280 9.23 0.97 -11.15
CA GLY A 280 10.00 2.14 -10.73
C GLY A 280 11.46 2.04 -11.14
N GLU A 281 12.09 0.89 -10.93
CA GLU A 281 13.46 0.63 -11.37
C GLU A 281 13.60 0.65 -12.90
N GLU A 282 12.65 0.06 -13.62
CA GLU A 282 12.64 0.10 -15.09
C GLU A 282 12.52 1.52 -15.63
N LEU A 283 11.64 2.34 -15.03
CA LEU A 283 11.48 3.75 -15.40
C LEU A 283 12.74 4.57 -15.08
N TYR A 284 13.37 4.33 -13.92
CA TYR A 284 14.65 4.95 -13.55
C TYR A 284 15.76 4.63 -14.58
N LEU A 285 15.80 3.40 -15.06
CA LEU A 285 16.75 2.95 -16.08
C LEU A 285 16.39 3.42 -17.51
N GLY A 286 15.30 4.20 -17.66
CA GLY A 286 14.84 4.71 -18.97
C GLY A 286 14.27 3.64 -19.89
N LYS A 287 13.81 2.50 -19.34
CA LYS A 287 13.18 1.45 -20.13
C LYS A 287 11.73 1.80 -20.46
N GLU A 288 11.25 1.29 -21.58
CA GLU A 288 9.82 1.31 -21.89
C GLU A 288 9.08 0.32 -21.02
N VAL A 289 7.97 0.77 -20.41
CA VAL A 289 7.09 -0.04 -19.57
C VAL A 289 5.66 0.02 -20.08
N GLU A 290 4.88 -1.00 -19.73
CA GLU A 290 3.46 -1.02 -20.02
C GLU A 290 2.78 0.16 -19.32
N LYS A 291 1.92 0.88 -20.07
CA LYS A 291 1.27 2.10 -19.54
C LYS A 291 0.10 1.82 -18.60
N ARG A 292 -0.53 0.66 -18.73
CA ARG A 292 -1.59 0.23 -17.83
C ARG A 292 -1.28 -1.16 -17.32
N ILE A 293 -1.17 -1.30 -16.01
CA ILE A 293 -0.79 -2.52 -15.32
C ILE A 293 -1.93 -2.91 -14.38
N GLU A 294 -2.52 -4.05 -14.66
CA GLU A 294 -3.55 -4.68 -13.82
C GLU A 294 -2.91 -5.83 -13.03
N ILE A 295 -3.06 -5.76 -11.71
CA ILE A 295 -2.45 -6.74 -10.79
C ILE A 295 -3.51 -7.79 -10.45
N GLY A 296 -3.32 -8.97 -10.99
CA GLY A 296 -4.19 -10.14 -10.80
C GLY A 296 -3.61 -11.16 -9.83
N GLU A 297 -3.65 -12.43 -10.23
CA GLU A 297 -3.25 -13.61 -9.45
C GLU A 297 -1.77 -13.58 -9.03
N LEU A 298 -1.51 -14.10 -7.83
CA LEU A 298 -0.17 -14.30 -7.28
C LEU A 298 0.59 -15.42 -8.02
#